data_c2fbe625f151448cb758f99ae0022664
#
_entry.id   c2fbe625f151448cb758f99ae0022664
#
_cell.length_a   1.000
_cell.length_b   1.000
_cell.length_c   1.000
_cell.angle_alpha   90.00
_cell.angle_beta   90.00
_cell.angle_gamma   90.00
#
_symmetry.space_group_name_H-M   'P 1'
#
loop_
_entity.id
_entity.type
_entity.pdbx_description
1 polymer ?
#
loop_
_entity_poly.entity_id
_entity_poly.type
_entity_poly.pdbx_seq_one_letter_code
_entity_poly.pdbx_strand_id
1 'polypeptide(L)'
;MFSAKKILHADIGDGTTEYIYTEGLNPKPDSCTGERRGIGHALLEAIKLLQNNRPGVGEITRQQFAEILLHEEHKFHQEAKEFFYETRYVQAENILRDIRNKYRNNTASEAEVIAIYGGGSIALEEDLEKELVSFCKRNKLELLWIPAEYAVDMNIEGLDVLEKEVLV
;
A
#
# COMPACT_ATOMS: atom_id res chain seq x y z
N MET A 1 -11.92 6.33 20.63
CA MET A 1 -11.23 5.06 20.90
C MET A 1 -9.81 5.04 20.33
N PHE A 2 -9.59 5.42 19.07
CA PHE A 2 -8.23 5.52 18.49
C PHE A 2 -7.44 6.77 18.93
N SER A 3 -8.09 7.82 19.41
CA SER A 3 -7.47 9.09 19.84
C SER A 3 -6.46 8.97 21.00
N ALA A 4 -6.38 7.81 21.65
CA ALA A 4 -5.42 7.54 22.75
C ALA A 4 -4.38 6.47 22.37
N LYS A 5 -4.47 5.84 21.18
CA LYS A 5 -3.56 4.77 20.77
C LYS A 5 -2.34 5.31 20.03
N LYS A 6 -1.27 4.51 20.07
CA LYS A 6 -0.06 4.71 19.29
C LYS A 6 -0.19 3.90 18.00
N ILE A 7 -0.16 4.56 16.84
CA ILE A 7 -0.47 3.95 15.56
C ILE A 7 0.68 4.14 14.57
N LEU A 8 1.11 3.06 13.96
CA LEU A 8 1.95 3.09 12.76
C LEU A 8 1.04 2.97 11.54
N HIS A 9 0.95 4.03 10.77
CA HIS A 9 0.20 4.10 9.53
C HIS A 9 1.09 3.72 8.35
N ALA A 10 0.52 3.05 7.37
CA ALA A 10 1.09 2.84 6.05
C ALA A 10 0.04 3.20 4.98
N ASP A 11 0.20 4.39 4.41
CA ASP A 11 -0.58 4.88 3.28
C ASP A 11 0.07 4.40 1.98
N ILE A 12 -0.52 3.41 1.35
CA ILE A 12 0.02 2.79 0.14
C ILE A 12 -0.62 3.44 -1.08
N GLY A 13 0.14 4.31 -1.73
CA GLY A 13 -0.28 5.00 -2.95
C GLY A 13 0.13 4.28 -4.23
N ASP A 14 0.04 5.01 -5.36
CA ASP A 14 0.51 4.56 -6.66
C ASP A 14 2.04 4.59 -6.76
N GLY A 15 2.66 5.71 -6.40
CA GLY A 15 4.12 5.91 -6.51
C GLY A 15 4.89 5.67 -5.23
N THR A 16 4.28 5.91 -4.09
CA THR A 16 4.92 5.89 -2.77
C THR A 16 4.11 5.12 -1.75
N THR A 17 4.77 4.74 -0.66
CA THR A 17 4.14 4.36 0.60
C THR A 17 4.64 5.30 1.68
N GLU A 18 3.71 6.00 2.32
CA GLU A 18 4.01 6.90 3.41
C GLU A 18 3.82 6.18 4.75
N TYR A 19 4.83 6.27 5.61
CA TYR A 19 4.81 5.71 6.95
C TYR A 19 4.72 6.84 7.96
N ILE A 20 3.66 6.86 8.76
CA ILE A 20 3.38 7.92 9.73
C ILE A 20 3.18 7.25 11.10
N TYR A 21 3.88 7.74 12.11
CA TYR A 21 3.65 7.31 13.48
C TYR A 21 2.94 8.40 14.26
N THR A 22 1.84 8.04 14.93
CA THR A 22 1.05 8.95 15.74
C THR A 22 0.91 8.48 17.19
N GLU A 23 0.86 9.41 18.11
CA GLU A 23 0.41 9.19 19.49
C GLU A 23 -0.91 9.94 19.68
N GLY A 24 -1.99 9.20 19.71
CA GLY A 24 -3.32 9.76 19.55
C GLY A 24 -3.48 10.40 18.18
N LEU A 25 -3.84 11.68 18.14
CA LEU A 25 -3.98 12.48 16.92
C LEU A 25 -2.70 13.24 16.53
N ASN A 26 -1.61 13.10 17.29
CA ASN A 26 -0.39 13.87 17.07
C ASN A 26 0.65 13.06 16.30
N PRO A 27 0.97 13.42 15.05
CA PRO A 27 2.06 12.81 14.32
C PRO A 27 3.40 13.15 14.96
N LYS A 28 4.34 12.20 14.90
CA LYS A 28 5.73 12.40 15.31
C LYS A 28 6.59 12.62 14.05
N PRO A 29 6.96 13.85 13.73
CA PRO A 29 7.63 14.18 12.48
C PRO A 29 8.90 13.35 12.22
N ASP A 30 9.72 13.13 13.26
CA ASP A 30 10.96 12.35 13.18
C ASP A 30 10.73 10.86 12.83
N SER A 31 9.49 10.39 12.92
CA SER A 31 9.09 9.01 12.62
C SER A 31 8.20 8.92 11.38
N CYS A 32 8.08 10.02 10.63
CA CYS A 32 7.35 10.07 9.37
C CYS A 32 8.35 9.94 8.21
N THR A 33 8.09 9.02 7.29
CA THR A 33 8.97 8.77 6.12
C THR A 33 8.14 8.31 4.93
N GLY A 34 8.63 8.63 3.71
CA GLY A 34 8.07 8.14 2.46
C GLY A 34 9.09 7.25 1.73
N GLU A 35 8.60 6.15 1.17
CA GLU A 35 9.39 5.25 0.33
C GLU A 35 8.79 5.19 -1.08
N ARG A 36 9.63 5.14 -2.11
CA ARG A 36 9.17 4.96 -3.50
C ARG A 36 8.75 3.51 -3.76
N ARG A 37 7.66 3.08 -3.12
CA ARG A 37 7.16 1.71 -3.10
C ARG A 37 5.63 1.68 -3.19
N GLY A 38 5.06 2.30 -4.21
CA GLY A 38 3.63 2.20 -4.50
C GLY A 38 3.32 1.08 -5.50
N ILE A 39 2.05 0.75 -5.64
CA ILE A 39 1.57 -0.31 -6.56
C ILE A 39 1.92 -0.03 -8.02
N GLY A 40 2.03 1.24 -8.42
CA GLY A 40 2.40 1.62 -9.77
C GLY A 40 3.79 1.13 -10.21
N HIS A 41 4.71 0.89 -9.28
CA HIS A 41 6.00 0.29 -9.60
C HIS A 41 5.85 -1.18 -10.04
N ALA A 42 4.99 -1.95 -9.38
CA ALA A 42 4.67 -3.32 -9.79
C ALA A 42 4.06 -3.35 -11.20
N LEU A 43 3.13 -2.43 -11.47
CA LEU A 43 2.50 -2.31 -12.78
C LEU A 43 3.52 -2.00 -13.89
N LEU A 44 4.40 -1.03 -13.66
CA LEU A 44 5.43 -0.66 -14.63
C LEU A 44 6.43 -1.80 -14.89
N GLU A 45 6.77 -2.56 -13.87
CA GLU A 45 7.68 -3.69 -14.01
C GLU A 45 6.99 -4.85 -14.78
N ALA A 46 5.72 -5.12 -14.50
CA ALA A 46 4.93 -6.10 -15.27
C ALA A 46 4.82 -5.72 -16.76
N ILE A 47 4.63 -4.44 -17.06
CA ILE A 47 4.64 -3.93 -18.45
C ILE A 47 5.97 -4.25 -19.13
N LYS A 48 7.10 -3.95 -18.48
CA LYS A 48 8.44 -4.26 -19.02
C LYS A 48 8.65 -5.76 -19.24
N LEU A 49 8.20 -6.58 -18.30
CA LEU A 49 8.28 -8.04 -18.44
C LEU A 49 7.47 -8.52 -19.65
N LEU A 50 6.24 -8.02 -19.82
CA LEU A 50 5.42 -8.37 -20.98
C LEU A 50 6.06 -7.93 -22.30
N GLN A 51 6.57 -6.71 -22.39
CA GLN A 51 7.24 -6.19 -23.59
C GLN A 51 8.50 -6.98 -23.93
N ASN A 52 9.32 -7.33 -22.93
CA ASN A 52 10.54 -8.09 -23.13
C ASN A 52 10.29 -9.54 -23.59
N ASN A 53 9.24 -10.16 -23.08
CA ASN A 53 8.90 -11.54 -23.40
C ASN A 53 8.04 -11.66 -24.66
N ARG A 54 7.38 -10.59 -25.07
CA ARG A 54 6.47 -10.53 -26.22
C ARG A 54 6.74 -9.32 -27.10
N PRO A 55 7.77 -9.36 -27.96
CA PRO A 55 8.12 -8.23 -28.83
C PRO A 55 6.96 -7.72 -29.71
N GLY A 56 5.96 -8.57 -30.00
CA GLY A 56 4.75 -8.19 -30.75
C GLY A 56 3.77 -7.32 -29.97
N VAL A 57 3.98 -7.07 -28.67
CA VAL A 57 3.17 -6.14 -27.87
C VAL A 57 3.50 -4.69 -28.24
N GLY A 58 4.79 -4.40 -28.53
CA GLY A 58 5.27 -3.04 -28.71
C GLY A 58 5.27 -2.22 -27.41
N GLU A 59 5.36 -0.90 -27.54
CA GLU A 59 5.20 0.00 -26.40
C GLU A 59 3.74 0.11 -26.00
N ILE A 60 3.45 -0.11 -24.71
CA ILE A 60 2.10 0.03 -24.16
C ILE A 60 2.12 0.93 -22.93
N THR A 61 1.03 1.68 -22.79
CA THR A 61 0.78 2.54 -21.62
C THR A 61 0.25 1.72 -20.45
N ARG A 62 0.25 2.32 -19.25
CA ARG A 62 -0.38 1.72 -18.05
C ARG A 62 -1.87 1.45 -18.26
N GLN A 63 -2.57 2.35 -18.98
CA GLN A 63 -3.98 2.18 -19.29
C GLN A 63 -4.21 0.97 -20.21
N GLN A 64 -3.42 0.85 -21.28
CA GLN A 64 -3.51 -0.29 -22.19
C GLN A 64 -3.19 -1.62 -21.49
N PHE A 65 -2.23 -1.61 -20.56
CA PHE A 65 -1.94 -2.80 -19.76
C PHE A 65 -3.11 -3.15 -18.83
N ALA A 66 -3.74 -2.15 -18.21
CA ALA A 66 -4.95 -2.38 -17.41
C ALA A 66 -6.11 -2.96 -18.26
N GLU A 67 -6.28 -2.49 -19.49
CA GLU A 67 -7.25 -3.06 -20.45
C GLU A 67 -6.93 -4.53 -20.76
N ILE A 68 -5.65 -4.89 -20.96
CA ILE A 68 -5.23 -6.28 -21.15
C ILE A 68 -5.60 -7.13 -19.92
N LEU A 69 -5.44 -6.61 -18.71
CA LEU A 69 -5.79 -7.32 -17.48
C LEU A 69 -7.30 -7.48 -17.27
N LEU A 70 -8.11 -6.55 -17.79
CA LEU A 70 -9.57 -6.59 -17.65
C LEU A 70 -10.26 -7.48 -18.67
N HIS A 71 -9.66 -7.70 -19.84
CA HIS A 71 -10.27 -8.45 -20.94
C HIS A 71 -9.66 -9.85 -21.07
N GLU A 72 -10.34 -10.85 -20.51
CA GLU A 72 -9.88 -12.25 -20.48
C GLU A 72 -9.64 -12.83 -21.88
N GLU A 73 -10.38 -12.37 -22.90
CA GLU A 73 -10.22 -12.75 -24.30
C GLU A 73 -9.00 -12.13 -24.99
N HIS A 74 -8.32 -11.18 -24.33
CA HIS A 74 -7.14 -10.56 -24.92
C HIS A 74 -5.98 -11.54 -25.00
N LYS A 75 -5.34 -11.64 -26.18
CA LYS A 75 -4.28 -12.62 -26.47
C LYS A 75 -3.10 -12.64 -25.49
N PHE A 76 -2.88 -11.56 -24.75
CA PHE A 76 -1.81 -11.43 -23.76
C PHE A 76 -2.33 -11.40 -22.31
N HIS A 77 -3.63 -11.61 -22.10
CA HIS A 77 -4.24 -11.50 -20.77
C HIS A 77 -3.55 -12.39 -19.74
N GLN A 78 -3.38 -13.68 -20.07
CA GLN A 78 -2.82 -14.63 -19.12
C GLN A 78 -1.39 -14.28 -18.70
N GLU A 79 -0.53 -13.92 -19.67
CA GLU A 79 0.85 -13.55 -19.38
C GLU A 79 0.95 -12.22 -18.64
N ALA A 80 0.14 -11.23 -19.02
CA ALA A 80 0.07 -9.95 -18.29
C ALA A 80 -0.35 -10.15 -16.84
N LYS A 81 -1.31 -11.03 -16.60
CA LYS A 81 -1.78 -11.40 -15.27
C LYS A 81 -0.69 -12.09 -14.46
N GLU A 82 0.04 -13.05 -15.03
CA GLU A 82 1.15 -13.73 -14.38
C GLU A 82 2.26 -12.75 -13.99
N PHE A 83 2.71 -11.90 -14.92
CA PHE A 83 3.73 -10.89 -14.63
C PHE A 83 3.27 -9.86 -13.60
N PHE A 84 2.00 -9.45 -13.64
CA PHE A 84 1.48 -8.53 -12.63
C PHE A 84 1.41 -9.18 -11.24
N TYR A 85 0.99 -10.44 -11.13
CA TYR A 85 1.01 -11.16 -9.87
C TYR A 85 2.43 -11.30 -9.29
N GLU A 86 3.42 -11.65 -10.14
CA GLU A 86 4.82 -11.77 -9.72
C GLU A 86 5.36 -10.44 -9.18
N THR A 87 5.19 -9.35 -9.94
CA THR A 87 5.71 -8.03 -9.56
C THR A 87 4.96 -7.42 -8.38
N ARG A 88 3.65 -7.67 -8.29
CA ARG A 88 2.80 -7.29 -7.16
C ARG A 88 3.26 -7.96 -5.87
N TYR A 89 3.53 -9.25 -5.92
CA TYR A 89 4.04 -10.01 -4.77
C TYR A 89 5.39 -9.46 -4.29
N VAL A 90 6.33 -9.20 -5.20
CA VAL A 90 7.62 -8.58 -4.85
C VAL A 90 7.43 -7.21 -4.20
N GLN A 91 6.50 -6.42 -4.69
CA GLN A 91 6.20 -5.10 -4.11
C GLN A 91 5.57 -5.23 -2.71
N ALA A 92 4.66 -6.17 -2.51
CA ALA A 92 4.08 -6.49 -1.21
C ALA A 92 5.15 -6.88 -0.19
N GLU A 93 6.08 -7.77 -0.56
CA GLU A 93 7.19 -8.17 0.31
C GLU A 93 8.11 -6.99 0.70
N ASN A 94 8.34 -6.06 -0.22
CA ASN A 94 9.11 -4.86 0.05
C ASN A 94 8.41 -3.96 1.08
N ILE A 95 7.11 -3.70 0.89
CA ILE A 95 6.31 -2.91 1.82
C ILE A 95 6.22 -3.58 3.19
N LEU A 96 5.98 -4.89 3.23
CA LEU A 96 5.96 -5.67 4.47
C LEU A 96 7.29 -5.56 5.24
N ARG A 97 8.40 -5.65 4.53
CA ARG A 97 9.74 -5.48 5.12
C ARG A 97 9.90 -4.07 5.71
N ASP A 98 9.43 -3.04 5.00
CA ASP A 98 9.53 -1.67 5.47
C ASP A 98 8.66 -1.45 6.72
N ILE A 99 7.42 -1.93 6.75
CA ILE A 99 6.56 -1.89 7.96
C ILE A 99 7.25 -2.56 9.15
N ARG A 100 7.81 -3.76 8.95
CA ARG A 100 8.54 -4.50 9.99
C ARG A 100 9.77 -3.74 10.49
N ASN A 101 10.49 -3.06 9.59
CA ASN A 101 11.67 -2.27 9.93
C ASN A 101 11.29 -0.99 10.69
N LYS A 102 10.25 -0.26 10.24
CA LYS A 102 9.75 0.92 10.93
C LYS A 102 9.29 0.58 12.35
N TYR A 103 8.57 -0.51 12.52
CA TYR A 103 8.16 -0.99 13.83
C TYR A 103 9.35 -1.35 14.75
N ARG A 104 10.43 -1.96 14.21
CA ARG A 104 11.55 -2.46 15.02
C ARG A 104 12.55 -1.38 15.41
N ASN A 105 12.76 -0.37 14.58
CA ASN A 105 13.96 0.45 14.65
C ASN A 105 13.77 1.86 15.21
N ASN A 106 12.54 2.27 15.58
CA ASN A 106 12.26 3.66 15.99
C ASN A 106 11.18 3.74 17.08
N THR A 107 10.75 4.97 17.38
CA THR A 107 9.61 5.30 18.22
C THR A 107 8.35 4.49 17.88
N ALA A 108 8.21 4.08 16.63
CA ALA A 108 7.12 3.21 16.18
C ALA A 108 7.14 1.79 16.80
N SER A 109 8.20 1.38 17.52
CA SER A 109 8.22 0.13 18.31
C SER A 109 7.22 0.15 19.47
N GLU A 110 6.71 1.31 19.83
CA GLU A 110 5.65 1.49 20.82
C GLU A 110 4.25 1.48 20.21
N ALA A 111 4.12 1.30 18.90
CA ALA A 111 2.80 1.20 18.25
C ALA A 111 1.98 0.05 18.84
N GLU A 112 0.71 0.30 19.03
CA GLU A 112 -0.30 -0.67 19.47
C GLU A 112 -1.15 -1.14 18.29
N VAL A 113 -1.17 -0.34 17.21
CA VAL A 113 -1.96 -0.59 15.99
C VAL A 113 -1.08 -0.36 14.77
N ILE A 114 -1.24 -1.21 13.76
CA ILE A 114 -0.78 -0.96 12.39
C ILE A 114 -2.02 -0.67 11.55
N ALA A 115 -2.07 0.51 10.93
CA ALA A 115 -3.15 0.91 10.05
C ALA A 115 -2.69 0.89 8.59
N ILE A 116 -3.41 0.19 7.72
CA ILE A 116 -3.12 0.05 6.30
C ILE A 116 -4.27 0.67 5.48
N TYR A 117 -3.94 1.57 4.57
CA TYR A 117 -4.89 2.26 3.70
C TYR A 117 -4.22 2.80 2.43
N GLY A 118 -4.95 3.63 1.68
CA GLY A 118 -4.53 4.16 0.38
C GLY A 118 -4.93 3.25 -0.79
N GLY A 119 -5.04 3.82 -1.98
CA GLY A 119 -5.53 3.09 -3.16
C GLY A 119 -4.70 1.86 -3.55
N GLY A 120 -3.40 1.86 -3.25
CA GLY A 120 -2.51 0.73 -3.50
C GLY A 120 -2.75 -0.44 -2.54
N SER A 121 -3.28 -0.20 -1.34
CA SER A 121 -3.56 -1.25 -0.36
C SER A 121 -4.59 -2.25 -0.87
N ILE A 122 -5.56 -1.78 -1.68
CA ILE A 122 -6.61 -2.62 -2.27
C ILE A 122 -5.99 -3.69 -3.18
N ALA A 123 -5.07 -3.28 -4.04
CA ALA A 123 -4.43 -4.20 -4.97
C ALA A 123 -3.46 -5.18 -4.30
N LEU A 124 -2.93 -4.84 -3.12
CA LEU A 124 -1.95 -5.62 -2.37
C LEU A 124 -2.56 -6.42 -1.20
N GLU A 125 -3.86 -6.32 -0.97
CA GLU A 125 -4.55 -6.92 0.18
C GLU A 125 -4.26 -8.42 0.28
N GLU A 126 -4.48 -9.16 -0.80
CA GLU A 126 -4.28 -10.61 -0.86
C GLU A 126 -2.85 -11.04 -0.47
N ASP A 127 -1.84 -10.25 -0.87
CA ASP A 127 -0.43 -10.58 -0.64
C ASP A 127 0.06 -10.12 0.75
N LEU A 128 -0.51 -9.03 1.28
CA LEU A 128 -0.04 -8.41 2.52
C LEU A 128 -0.81 -8.85 3.76
N GLU A 129 -2.13 -9.02 3.67
CA GLU A 129 -3.00 -9.17 4.85
C GLU A 129 -2.58 -10.36 5.71
N LYS A 130 -2.43 -11.53 5.11
CA LYS A 130 -2.06 -12.75 5.84
C LYS A 130 -0.76 -12.61 6.63
N GLU A 131 0.24 -12.02 6.01
CA GLU A 131 1.55 -11.82 6.63
C GLU A 131 1.51 -10.75 7.72
N LEU A 132 0.74 -9.67 7.52
CA LEU A 132 0.53 -8.61 8.50
C LEU A 132 -0.27 -9.11 9.70
N VAL A 133 -1.33 -9.89 9.49
CA VAL A 133 -2.08 -10.55 10.57
C VAL A 133 -1.15 -11.42 11.41
N SER A 134 -0.31 -12.23 10.77
CA SER A 134 0.67 -13.08 11.46
C SER A 134 1.71 -12.26 12.22
N PHE A 135 2.19 -11.16 11.64
CA PHE A 135 3.13 -10.26 12.29
C PHE A 135 2.51 -9.55 13.48
N CYS A 136 1.32 -8.98 13.34
CA CYS A 136 0.59 -8.29 14.39
C CYS A 136 0.30 -9.22 15.57
N LYS A 137 -0.18 -10.43 15.29
CA LYS A 137 -0.44 -11.43 16.33
C LYS A 137 0.81 -11.78 17.16
N ARG A 138 1.97 -11.97 16.50
CA ARG A 138 3.24 -12.27 17.21
C ARG A 138 3.73 -11.12 18.09
N ASN A 139 3.46 -9.87 17.67
CA ASN A 139 3.90 -8.67 18.39
C ASN A 139 2.81 -8.06 19.29
N LYS A 140 1.64 -8.73 19.43
CA LYS A 140 0.49 -8.26 20.22
C LYS A 140 -0.03 -6.90 19.75
N LEU A 141 -0.04 -6.68 18.43
CA LEU A 141 -0.55 -5.48 17.77
C LEU A 141 -1.97 -5.72 17.25
N GLU A 142 -2.75 -4.67 17.15
CA GLU A 142 -3.98 -4.66 16.36
C GLU A 142 -3.63 -4.34 14.89
N LEU A 143 -4.28 -5.00 13.95
CA LEU A 143 -4.24 -4.63 12.54
C LEU A 143 -5.56 -3.94 12.17
N LEU A 144 -5.47 -2.71 11.70
CA LEU A 144 -6.57 -1.98 11.12
C LEU A 144 -6.35 -1.90 9.61
N TRP A 145 -7.06 -2.74 8.86
CA TRP A 145 -7.10 -2.65 7.41
C TRP A 145 -8.33 -1.83 7.00
N ILE A 146 -8.11 -0.72 6.32
CA ILE A 146 -9.21 0.13 5.89
C ILE A 146 -9.85 -0.47 4.63
N PRO A 147 -11.16 -0.74 4.63
CA PRO A 147 -11.86 -1.28 3.47
C PRO A 147 -11.72 -0.41 2.22
N ALA A 148 -11.77 -1.05 1.04
CA ALA A 148 -11.57 -0.40 -0.25
C ALA A 148 -12.47 0.83 -0.48
N GLU A 149 -13.70 0.78 0.04
CA GLU A 149 -14.69 1.86 -0.06
C GLU A 149 -14.28 3.16 0.63
N TYR A 150 -13.36 3.09 1.62
CA TYR A 150 -12.84 4.25 2.36
C TYR A 150 -11.35 4.52 2.06
N ALA A 151 -10.61 3.52 1.62
CA ALA A 151 -9.15 3.58 1.53
C ALA A 151 -8.63 4.67 0.58
N VAL A 152 -9.38 5.01 -0.47
CA VAL A 152 -9.01 6.01 -1.47
C VAL A 152 -9.25 7.42 -0.95
N ASP A 153 -10.33 7.64 -0.23
CA ASP A 153 -10.81 8.99 0.16
C ASP A 153 -10.35 9.41 1.56
N MET A 154 -9.69 8.53 2.31
CA MET A 154 -9.27 8.81 3.69
C MET A 154 -8.51 10.11 3.87
N ASN A 155 -7.61 10.44 2.95
CA ASN A 155 -6.84 11.68 3.03
C ASN A 155 -7.72 12.91 2.82
N ILE A 156 -8.71 12.84 1.95
CA ILE A 156 -9.68 13.91 1.65
C ILE A 156 -10.60 14.11 2.85
N GLU A 157 -11.14 13.02 3.41
CA GLU A 157 -11.99 13.06 4.60
C GLU A 157 -11.24 13.58 5.83
N GLY A 158 -9.96 13.20 5.98
CA GLY A 158 -9.09 13.72 7.04
C GLY A 158 -8.86 15.22 6.93
N LEU A 159 -8.70 15.78 5.73
CA LEU A 159 -8.59 17.21 5.49
C LEU A 159 -9.89 17.95 5.79
N ASP A 160 -11.05 17.38 5.46
CA ASP A 160 -12.37 17.96 5.76
C ASP A 160 -12.62 18.03 7.27
N VAL A 161 -12.23 17.01 8.02
CA VAL A 161 -12.27 17.03 9.49
C VAL A 161 -11.33 18.10 10.07
N LEU A 162 -10.12 18.21 9.53
CA LEU A 162 -9.15 19.20 9.98
C LEU A 162 -9.68 20.63 9.75
N GLU A 163 -10.28 20.90 8.60
CA GLU A 163 -10.89 22.19 8.29
C GLU A 163 -12.02 22.53 9.26
N LYS A 164 -12.90 21.58 9.55
CA LYS A 164 -14.08 21.79 10.38
C LYS A 164 -13.79 21.88 11.87
N GLU A 165 -12.79 21.14 12.38
CA GLU A 165 -12.59 21.00 13.82
C GLU A 165 -11.35 21.74 14.36
N VAL A 166 -10.38 22.07 13.50
CA VAL A 166 -9.10 22.63 13.92
C VAL A 166 -8.87 24.05 13.42
N LEU A 167 -9.38 24.40 12.24
CA LEU A 167 -9.17 25.71 11.61
C LEU A 167 -10.32 26.70 11.83
N VAL A 168 -11.34 26.32 12.59
CA VAL A 168 -12.42 27.19 13.07
C VAL A 168 -12.08 27.66 14.52
#